data_b232bfd4b336b69cf34a6d778aa7a90b
#
_entry.id   b232bfd4b336b69cf34a6d778aa7a90b
#
_cell.length_a   1.000
_cell.length_b   1.000
_cell.length_c   1.000
_cell.angle_alpha   90.00
_cell.angle_beta   90.00
_cell.angle_gamma   90.00
#
_symmetry.space_group_name_H-M   'P 1'
#
loop_
_entity.id
_entity.type
_entity.pdbx_description
1 polymer ?
#
loop_
_entity_poly.entity_id
_entity_poly.type
_entity_poly.pdbx_seq_one_letter_code
_entity_poly.pdbx_strand_id
1 'polypeptide(L)'
;MKIKGKIHCFFEQSGTFKNEFIKLGIPAEDYDIQDNLGQTDHKIDLFQEIDEAYKGGASVFDSISSDDLIMAFFPCIKFCSVMEQIQHEDFYDQSQKRKKNFGTREYYQQKWRVLRNYSQERFLFYDLALKLTAVVQIKGLRMIMENPWHPTNFTNHFWFARVSLIDKNRTLRGDYFRKPTGYWYTNCKPTFGESYQPTPKEKVRTITAGSGAQKTQRKMKGTIYESRFIDHKSQAGLCDEERSMISPDYARNFICDFILGKEQEYSVRSLF
;
A
#
# COMPACT_ATOMS: atom_id res chain seq x y z
N MET A 1 -15.17 -8.13 12.22
CA MET A 1 -16.16 -8.99 11.48
C MET A 1 -15.85 -10.47 11.68
N LYS A 2 -16.84 -11.36 11.49
CA LYS A 2 -16.57 -12.81 11.53
C LYS A 2 -16.11 -13.29 10.14
N ILE A 3 -15.00 -14.02 10.10
CA ILE A 3 -14.48 -14.68 8.89
C ILE A 3 -14.68 -16.18 9.10
N LYS A 4 -15.36 -16.85 8.19
CA LYS A 4 -15.63 -18.29 8.25
C LYS A 4 -14.80 -19.07 7.22
N GLY A 5 -14.40 -18.41 6.14
CA GLY A 5 -13.55 -18.93 5.09
C GLY A 5 -12.09 -18.53 5.28
N LYS A 6 -11.40 -18.25 4.19
CA LYS A 6 -9.99 -17.86 4.16
C LYS A 6 -9.79 -16.38 3.74
N ILE A 7 -8.57 -15.92 3.87
CA ILE A 7 -8.12 -14.60 3.41
C ILE A 7 -7.36 -14.76 2.10
N HIS A 8 -7.66 -13.89 1.13
CA HIS A 8 -6.94 -13.77 -0.12
C HIS A 8 -6.20 -12.42 -0.13
N CYS A 9 -4.88 -12.45 0.10
CA CYS A 9 -4.04 -11.25 0.11
C CYS A 9 -3.59 -10.95 -1.33
N PHE A 10 -4.24 -10.01 -1.98
CA PHE A 10 -3.95 -9.61 -3.36
C PHE A 10 -2.87 -8.53 -3.40
N PHE A 11 -1.94 -8.63 -4.34
CA PHE A 11 -0.79 -7.73 -4.52
C PHE A 11 0.14 -7.72 -3.30
N GLU A 12 0.27 -8.83 -2.62
CA GLU A 12 1.15 -9.01 -1.48
C GLU A 12 2.24 -10.04 -1.78
N GLN A 13 3.48 -9.60 -2.01
CA GLN A 13 4.64 -10.48 -2.19
C GLN A 13 5.41 -10.74 -0.88
N SER A 14 5.13 -10.00 0.18
CA SER A 14 5.87 -10.08 1.44
C SER A 14 5.35 -11.15 2.39
N GLY A 15 4.14 -11.61 2.19
CA GLY A 15 3.44 -12.53 3.08
C GLY A 15 3.16 -11.95 4.47
N THR A 16 3.33 -10.65 4.70
CA THR A 16 3.24 -10.06 6.05
C THR A 16 1.84 -10.20 6.63
N PHE A 17 0.80 -9.78 5.90
CA PHE A 17 -0.58 -9.93 6.35
C PHE A 17 -1.03 -11.38 6.34
N LYS A 18 -0.70 -12.13 5.28
CA LYS A 18 -0.98 -13.57 5.20
C LYS A 18 -0.50 -14.30 6.46
N ASN A 19 0.77 -14.12 6.79
CA ASN A 19 1.39 -14.82 7.92
C ASN A 19 0.76 -14.43 9.27
N GLU A 20 0.35 -13.16 9.46
CA GLU A 20 -0.32 -12.74 10.69
C GLU A 20 -1.75 -13.28 10.78
N PHE A 21 -2.50 -13.41 9.68
CA PHE A 21 -3.78 -14.12 9.69
C PHE A 21 -3.62 -15.59 10.08
N ILE A 22 -2.63 -16.29 9.51
CA ILE A 22 -2.33 -17.70 9.85
C ILE A 22 -2.00 -17.83 11.34
N LYS A 23 -1.17 -16.95 11.90
CA LYS A 23 -0.85 -16.95 13.35
C LYS A 23 -2.09 -16.72 14.24
N LEU A 24 -3.09 -16.02 13.73
CA LEU A 24 -4.37 -15.80 14.41
C LEU A 24 -5.36 -16.95 14.21
N GLY A 25 -4.96 -18.04 13.54
CA GLY A 25 -5.76 -19.22 13.29
C GLY A 25 -6.75 -19.06 12.11
N ILE A 26 -6.54 -18.09 11.23
CA ILE A 26 -7.37 -17.84 10.05
C ILE A 26 -6.57 -18.27 8.81
N PRO A 27 -7.05 -19.23 8.00
CA PRO A 27 -6.38 -19.61 6.75
C PRO A 27 -6.20 -18.42 5.84
N ALA A 28 -5.02 -18.28 5.24
CA ALA A 28 -4.73 -17.17 4.33
C ALA A 28 -3.74 -17.63 3.24
N GLU A 29 -3.87 -17.03 2.07
CA GLU A 29 -2.98 -17.22 0.92
C GLU A 29 -2.76 -15.88 0.21
N ASP A 30 -1.64 -15.73 -0.48
CA ASP A 30 -1.32 -14.49 -1.19
C ASP A 30 -1.10 -14.70 -2.69
N TYR A 31 -1.30 -13.59 -3.41
CA TYR A 31 -1.30 -13.56 -4.88
C TYR A 31 -0.54 -12.33 -5.36
N ASP A 32 0.48 -12.52 -6.15
CA ASP A 32 1.23 -11.45 -6.80
C ASP A 32 1.86 -11.96 -8.11
N ILE A 33 2.16 -11.07 -9.03
CA ILE A 33 2.95 -11.42 -10.23
C ILE A 33 4.43 -11.62 -9.88
N GLN A 34 4.88 -11.03 -8.79
CA GLN A 34 6.26 -11.09 -8.30
C GLN A 34 6.37 -12.04 -7.11
N ASP A 35 7.54 -12.66 -7.00
CA ASP A 35 7.91 -13.50 -5.87
C ASP A 35 9.39 -13.26 -5.48
N ASN A 36 9.76 -12.00 -5.35
CA ASN A 36 11.14 -11.62 -5.05
C ASN A 36 11.58 -12.04 -3.65
N LEU A 37 10.63 -12.33 -2.77
CA LEU A 37 10.88 -12.71 -1.37
C LEU A 37 10.64 -14.19 -1.09
N GLY A 38 10.22 -14.97 -2.10
CA GLY A 38 9.93 -16.41 -1.97
C GLY A 38 8.77 -16.70 -1.00
N GLN A 39 7.79 -15.80 -0.92
CA GLN A 39 6.66 -15.89 0.00
C GLN A 39 5.31 -16.01 -0.72
N THR A 40 5.28 -15.77 -2.03
CA THR A 40 4.04 -15.75 -2.82
C THR A 40 3.54 -17.16 -3.07
N ASP A 41 2.32 -17.47 -2.61
CA ASP A 41 1.69 -18.78 -2.81
C ASP A 41 1.20 -18.95 -4.26
N HIS A 42 0.64 -17.89 -4.84
CA HIS A 42 0.07 -17.90 -6.19
C HIS A 42 0.71 -16.80 -7.04
N LYS A 43 1.61 -17.22 -7.92
CA LYS A 43 2.25 -16.29 -8.86
C LYS A 43 1.39 -16.10 -10.10
N ILE A 44 0.51 -15.08 -10.07
CA ILE A 44 -0.44 -14.79 -11.16
C ILE A 44 -0.49 -13.29 -11.46
N ASP A 45 -0.90 -12.95 -12.69
CA ASP A 45 -1.17 -11.58 -13.09
C ASP A 45 -2.60 -11.17 -12.67
N LEU A 46 -2.72 -10.57 -11.49
CA LEU A 46 -4.01 -10.10 -10.98
C LEU A 46 -4.68 -9.05 -11.86
N PHE A 47 -3.93 -8.30 -12.68
CA PHE A 47 -4.53 -7.35 -13.61
C PHE A 47 -5.30 -8.07 -14.71
N GLN A 48 -4.74 -9.16 -15.22
CA GLN A 48 -5.43 -10.01 -16.19
C GLN A 48 -6.65 -10.70 -15.55
N GLU A 49 -6.50 -11.25 -14.35
CA GLU A 49 -7.60 -11.90 -13.61
C GLU A 49 -8.79 -10.96 -13.37
N ILE A 50 -8.50 -9.69 -13.01
CA ILE A 50 -9.53 -8.66 -12.82
C ILE A 50 -10.24 -8.36 -14.15
N ASP A 51 -9.48 -8.18 -15.23
CA ASP A 51 -10.06 -7.91 -16.56
C ASP A 51 -10.93 -9.06 -17.07
N GLU A 52 -10.48 -10.30 -16.92
CA GLU A 52 -11.25 -11.49 -17.32
C GLU A 52 -12.51 -11.64 -16.46
N ALA A 53 -12.40 -11.50 -15.13
CA ALA A 53 -13.57 -11.54 -14.25
C ALA A 53 -14.59 -10.45 -14.59
N TYR A 54 -14.13 -9.24 -14.90
CA TYR A 54 -15.02 -8.12 -15.27
C TYR A 54 -15.77 -8.37 -16.58
N LYS A 55 -15.15 -9.08 -17.53
CA LYS A 55 -15.78 -9.51 -18.79
C LYS A 55 -16.69 -10.75 -18.62
N GLY A 56 -16.73 -11.36 -17.44
CA GLY A 56 -17.47 -12.60 -17.17
C GLY A 56 -16.72 -13.87 -17.57
N GLY A 57 -15.42 -13.79 -17.82
CA GLY A 57 -14.54 -14.93 -18.06
C GLY A 57 -14.16 -15.66 -16.76
N ALA A 58 -13.58 -16.85 -16.91
CA ALA A 58 -13.03 -17.61 -15.80
C ALA A 58 -11.84 -16.91 -15.16
N SER A 59 -11.76 -16.88 -13.83
CA SER A 59 -10.76 -16.15 -13.10
C SER A 59 -10.56 -16.69 -11.69
N VAL A 60 -9.53 -16.24 -10.99
CA VAL A 60 -9.28 -16.55 -9.57
C VAL A 60 -10.50 -16.24 -8.68
N PHE A 61 -11.30 -15.24 -9.03
CA PHE A 61 -12.49 -14.85 -8.26
C PHE A 61 -13.58 -15.93 -8.22
N ASP A 62 -13.55 -16.93 -9.10
CA ASP A 62 -14.54 -18.03 -9.12
C ASP A 62 -14.32 -19.02 -7.97
N SER A 63 -13.10 -19.05 -7.42
CA SER A 63 -12.76 -19.87 -6.26
C SER A 63 -13.00 -19.19 -4.91
N ILE A 64 -13.35 -17.88 -4.91
CA ILE A 64 -13.53 -17.06 -3.70
C ILE A 64 -15.02 -17.03 -3.34
N SER A 65 -15.32 -17.26 -2.07
CA SER A 65 -16.67 -17.27 -1.54
C SER A 65 -17.02 -16.01 -0.75
N SER A 66 -18.32 -15.81 -0.47
CA SER A 66 -18.78 -14.71 0.41
C SER A 66 -18.34 -14.88 1.89
N ASP A 67 -17.92 -16.08 2.29
CA ASP A 67 -17.37 -16.35 3.63
C ASP A 67 -15.87 -15.97 3.75
N ASP A 68 -15.21 -15.74 2.60
CA ASP A 68 -13.83 -15.31 2.51
C ASP A 68 -13.68 -13.76 2.63
N LEU A 69 -12.46 -13.28 2.71
CA LEU A 69 -12.14 -11.86 2.66
C LEU A 69 -10.94 -11.63 1.74
N ILE A 70 -11.08 -10.72 0.79
CA ILE A 70 -9.97 -10.22 -0.01
C ILE A 70 -9.34 -9.03 0.72
N MET A 71 -8.02 -9.11 0.97
CA MET A 71 -7.22 -7.98 1.43
C MET A 71 -6.33 -7.53 0.27
N ALA A 72 -6.68 -6.43 -0.39
CA ALA A 72 -6.03 -5.97 -1.61
C ALA A 72 -5.08 -4.79 -1.32
N PHE A 73 -3.78 -5.01 -1.47
CA PHE A 73 -2.74 -3.98 -1.43
C PHE A 73 -2.54 -3.39 -2.83
N PHE A 74 -3.60 -2.76 -3.33
CA PHE A 74 -3.65 -2.31 -4.72
C PHE A 74 -2.47 -1.37 -5.04
N PRO A 75 -1.74 -1.57 -6.16
CA PRO A 75 -0.53 -0.84 -6.45
C PRO A 75 -0.71 0.68 -6.41
N CYS A 76 -0.02 1.32 -5.46
CA CYS A 76 -0.17 2.74 -5.17
C CYS A 76 0.74 3.65 -6.02
N ILE A 77 1.65 3.07 -6.80
CA ILE A 77 2.72 3.81 -7.51
C ILE A 77 2.19 4.94 -8.41
N LYS A 78 0.95 4.83 -8.91
CA LYS A 78 0.34 5.85 -9.76
C LYS A 78 -0.53 6.86 -9.00
N PHE A 79 -0.75 6.66 -7.70
CA PHE A 79 -1.66 7.44 -6.87
C PHE A 79 -0.98 8.17 -5.71
N CYS A 80 0.31 7.97 -5.49
CA CYS A 80 1.04 8.60 -4.40
C CYS A 80 1.38 10.08 -4.71
N SER A 81 1.60 10.87 -3.67
CA SER A 81 1.86 12.31 -3.78
C SER A 81 3.10 12.67 -4.61
N VAL A 82 4.10 11.78 -4.67
CA VAL A 82 5.28 11.99 -5.53
C VAL A 82 4.87 11.98 -7.00
N MET A 83 3.93 11.10 -7.38
CA MET A 83 3.44 11.02 -8.77
C MET A 83 2.59 12.24 -9.15
N GLU A 84 1.88 12.86 -8.19
CA GLU A 84 1.18 14.13 -8.44
C GLU A 84 2.17 15.22 -8.89
N GLN A 85 3.29 15.32 -8.20
CA GLN A 85 4.34 16.29 -8.54
C GLN A 85 4.99 15.99 -9.89
N ILE A 86 5.32 14.73 -10.17
CA ILE A 86 5.97 14.31 -11.43
C ILE A 86 5.09 14.60 -12.64
N GLN A 87 3.77 14.55 -12.50
CA GLN A 87 2.83 14.83 -13.58
C GLN A 87 2.59 16.32 -13.83
N HIS A 88 3.08 17.20 -12.95
CA HIS A 88 2.98 18.63 -13.15
C HIS A 88 4.08 19.11 -14.10
N GLU A 89 3.69 19.93 -15.08
CA GLU A 89 4.63 20.41 -16.11
C GLU A 89 5.80 21.20 -15.53
N ASP A 90 5.54 22.04 -14.51
CA ASP A 90 6.59 22.83 -13.86
C ASP A 90 7.64 21.95 -13.19
N PHE A 91 7.22 20.84 -12.58
CA PHE A 91 8.16 19.89 -11.99
C PHE A 91 9.02 19.22 -13.06
N TYR A 92 8.41 18.84 -14.18
CA TYR A 92 9.16 18.30 -15.32
C TYR A 92 10.18 19.31 -15.81
N ASP A 93 9.78 20.57 -16.05
CA ASP A 93 10.66 21.63 -16.52
C ASP A 93 11.83 21.90 -15.55
N GLN A 94 11.55 21.98 -14.25
CA GLN A 94 12.61 22.12 -13.23
C GLN A 94 13.62 20.99 -13.27
N SER A 95 13.17 19.74 -13.49
CA SER A 95 14.04 18.58 -13.57
C SER A 95 14.93 18.56 -14.81
N GLN A 96 14.50 19.20 -15.91
CA GLN A 96 15.15 19.17 -17.21
C GLN A 96 15.87 20.46 -17.60
N LYS A 97 15.68 21.56 -16.85
CA LYS A 97 16.18 22.90 -17.22
C LYS A 97 17.70 23.01 -17.49
N ARG A 98 18.48 22.06 -17.01
CA ARG A 98 19.95 22.01 -17.25
C ARG A 98 20.32 21.25 -18.53
N LYS A 99 19.38 20.63 -19.23
CA LYS A 99 19.65 19.91 -20.47
C LYS A 99 19.86 20.87 -21.63
N LYS A 100 20.77 20.52 -22.55
CA LYS A 100 21.13 21.35 -23.72
C LYS A 100 19.96 21.65 -24.64
N ASN A 101 18.99 20.74 -24.71
CA ASN A 101 17.80 20.90 -25.56
C ASN A 101 16.62 21.53 -24.84
N PHE A 102 16.79 22.10 -23.64
CA PHE A 102 15.69 22.75 -22.90
C PHE A 102 15.11 23.89 -23.73
N GLY A 103 13.76 23.92 -23.86
CA GLY A 103 13.04 24.93 -24.61
C GLY A 103 13.00 24.74 -26.14
N THR A 104 13.65 23.69 -26.67
CA THR A 104 13.56 23.37 -28.11
C THR A 104 12.26 22.62 -28.44
N ARG A 105 11.96 22.52 -29.74
CA ARG A 105 10.80 21.76 -30.23
C ARG A 105 10.86 20.30 -29.78
N GLU A 106 12.01 19.67 -29.87
CA GLU A 106 12.25 18.28 -29.44
C GLU A 106 12.01 18.10 -27.93
N TYR A 107 12.43 19.11 -27.13
CA TYR A 107 12.16 19.14 -25.71
C TYR A 107 10.66 19.10 -25.42
N TYR A 108 9.88 19.99 -26.06
CA TYR A 108 8.42 20.02 -25.83
C TYR A 108 7.72 18.77 -26.33
N GLN A 109 8.15 18.20 -27.46
CA GLN A 109 7.61 16.91 -27.93
C GLN A 109 7.86 15.79 -26.91
N GLN A 110 9.07 15.73 -26.34
CA GLN A 110 9.39 14.75 -25.32
C GLN A 110 8.60 14.99 -24.03
N LYS A 111 8.54 16.25 -23.55
CA LYS A 111 7.78 16.62 -22.35
C LYS A 111 6.34 16.13 -22.43
N TRP A 112 5.63 16.54 -23.47
CA TRP A 112 4.22 16.19 -23.58
C TRP A 112 3.98 14.69 -23.78
N ARG A 113 4.86 14.01 -24.47
CA ARG A 113 4.80 12.55 -24.57
C ARG A 113 4.93 11.87 -23.20
N VAL A 114 5.89 12.30 -22.38
CA VAL A 114 6.11 11.74 -21.04
C VAL A 114 4.91 12.00 -20.13
N LEU A 115 4.44 13.25 -20.08
CA LEU A 115 3.30 13.62 -19.23
C LEU A 115 2.02 12.90 -19.66
N ARG A 116 1.79 12.74 -20.96
CA ARG A 116 0.67 11.95 -21.49
C ARG A 116 0.75 10.50 -21.08
N ASN A 117 1.93 9.86 -21.19
CA ASN A 117 2.10 8.47 -20.79
C ASN A 117 1.80 8.27 -19.30
N TYR A 118 2.30 9.14 -18.43
CA TYR A 118 1.97 9.09 -17.00
C TYR A 118 0.47 9.18 -16.74
N SER A 119 -0.22 10.08 -17.42
CA SER A 119 -1.67 10.23 -17.28
C SER A 119 -2.41 8.98 -17.77
N GLN A 120 -2.04 8.41 -18.90
CA GLN A 120 -2.62 7.20 -19.45
C GLN A 120 -2.43 6.00 -18.49
N GLU A 121 -1.22 5.82 -17.96
CA GLU A 121 -0.93 4.76 -16.99
C GLU A 121 -1.76 4.92 -15.70
N ARG A 122 -1.93 6.17 -15.20
CA ARG A 122 -2.78 6.43 -14.04
C ARG A 122 -4.22 6.02 -14.29
N PHE A 123 -4.77 6.38 -15.45
CA PHE A 123 -6.15 6.02 -15.80
C PHE A 123 -6.32 4.51 -15.95
N LEU A 124 -5.34 3.78 -16.48
CA LEU A 124 -5.38 2.32 -16.54
C LEU A 124 -5.45 1.69 -15.13
N PHE A 125 -4.63 2.17 -14.19
CA PHE A 125 -4.68 1.69 -12.81
C PHE A 125 -6.00 2.03 -12.12
N TYR A 126 -6.54 3.22 -12.39
CA TYR A 126 -7.83 3.62 -11.87
C TYR A 126 -8.98 2.77 -12.41
N ASP A 127 -8.99 2.49 -13.71
CA ASP A 127 -9.95 1.60 -14.36
C ASP A 127 -9.89 0.17 -13.77
N LEU A 128 -8.69 -0.35 -13.52
CA LEU A 128 -8.51 -1.64 -12.86
C LEU A 128 -9.07 -1.65 -11.43
N ALA A 129 -8.89 -0.58 -10.67
CA ALA A 129 -9.47 -0.48 -9.33
C ALA A 129 -11.01 -0.44 -9.37
N LEU A 130 -11.59 0.25 -10.36
CA LEU A 130 -13.04 0.24 -10.62
C LEU A 130 -13.53 -1.17 -10.96
N LYS A 131 -12.86 -1.86 -11.90
CA LYS A 131 -13.20 -3.23 -12.31
C LYS A 131 -13.11 -4.20 -11.14
N LEU A 132 -12.02 -4.14 -10.35
CA LEU A 132 -11.87 -4.97 -9.15
C LEU A 132 -13.05 -4.78 -8.20
N THR A 133 -13.42 -3.53 -7.92
CA THR A 133 -14.55 -3.23 -7.03
C THR A 133 -15.87 -3.73 -7.62
N ALA A 134 -16.09 -3.56 -8.92
CA ALA A 134 -17.27 -4.06 -9.62
C ALA A 134 -17.36 -5.59 -9.54
N VAL A 135 -16.30 -6.33 -9.83
CA VAL A 135 -16.22 -7.79 -9.72
C VAL A 135 -16.58 -8.25 -8.32
N VAL A 136 -15.99 -7.64 -7.30
CA VAL A 136 -16.25 -7.94 -5.89
C VAL A 136 -17.72 -7.72 -5.53
N GLN A 137 -18.32 -6.63 -6.00
CA GLN A 137 -19.74 -6.34 -5.75
C GLN A 137 -20.66 -7.29 -6.50
N ILE A 138 -20.43 -7.55 -7.79
CA ILE A 138 -21.23 -8.43 -8.62
C ILE A 138 -21.24 -9.86 -8.07
N LYS A 139 -20.09 -10.34 -7.62
CA LYS A 139 -19.94 -11.68 -7.03
C LYS A 139 -20.33 -11.75 -5.54
N GLY A 140 -20.72 -10.63 -4.90
CA GLY A 140 -21.07 -10.59 -3.48
C GLY A 140 -19.90 -10.90 -2.53
N LEU A 141 -18.68 -10.71 -2.97
CA LEU A 141 -17.47 -10.96 -2.20
C LEU A 141 -17.19 -9.80 -1.22
N ARG A 142 -16.37 -10.07 -0.20
CA ARG A 142 -15.92 -9.05 0.76
C ARG A 142 -14.50 -8.63 0.44
N MET A 143 -14.23 -7.33 0.46
CA MET A 143 -12.89 -6.82 0.19
C MET A 143 -12.54 -5.63 1.08
N ILE A 144 -11.27 -5.53 1.43
CA ILE A 144 -10.63 -4.35 2.00
C ILE A 144 -9.48 -3.98 1.05
N MET A 145 -9.57 -2.80 0.43
CA MET A 145 -8.51 -2.28 -0.44
C MET A 145 -7.69 -1.24 0.33
N GLU A 146 -6.38 -1.35 0.27
CA GLU A 146 -5.41 -0.43 0.90
C GLU A 146 -4.80 0.49 -0.15
N ASN A 147 -4.64 1.79 0.21
CA ASN A 147 -3.81 2.71 -0.54
C ASN A 147 -3.30 3.86 0.35
N PRO A 148 -2.11 4.46 0.09
CA PRO A 148 -1.65 5.62 0.83
C PRO A 148 -2.66 6.77 0.83
N TRP A 149 -2.79 7.43 1.99
CA TRP A 149 -3.71 8.54 2.19
C TRP A 149 -2.95 9.84 2.44
N HIS A 150 -3.14 10.82 1.55
CA HIS A 150 -2.61 12.17 1.73
C HIS A 150 -3.58 13.19 1.12
N PRO A 151 -3.75 14.39 1.69
CA PRO A 151 -4.67 15.40 1.15
C PRO A 151 -4.48 15.73 -0.33
N THR A 152 -3.27 15.58 -0.87
CA THR A 152 -2.96 15.84 -2.28
C THR A 152 -2.99 14.59 -3.17
N ASN A 153 -3.27 13.40 -2.63
CA ASN A 153 -3.29 12.19 -3.43
C ASN A 153 -4.53 12.13 -4.32
N PHE A 154 -4.37 11.55 -5.50
CA PHE A 154 -5.46 11.26 -6.43
C PHE A 154 -6.61 10.51 -5.74
N THR A 155 -6.31 9.55 -4.88
CA THR A 155 -7.29 8.78 -4.11
C THR A 155 -8.15 9.61 -3.16
N ASN A 156 -7.72 10.80 -2.77
CA ASN A 156 -8.51 11.69 -1.92
C ASN A 156 -9.50 12.55 -2.72
N HIS A 157 -9.17 12.92 -3.95
CA HIS A 157 -9.96 13.85 -4.75
C HIS A 157 -10.83 13.16 -5.80
N PHE A 158 -10.34 12.10 -6.39
CA PHE A 158 -10.94 11.50 -7.58
C PHE A 158 -11.32 10.03 -7.41
N TRP A 159 -11.17 9.46 -6.18
CA TRP A 159 -11.54 8.08 -5.97
C TRP A 159 -13.05 7.89 -6.05
N PHE A 160 -13.48 6.80 -6.67
CA PHE A 160 -14.89 6.48 -6.92
C PHE A 160 -15.71 6.14 -5.66
N ALA A 161 -15.05 5.83 -4.55
CA ALA A 161 -15.69 5.47 -3.30
C ALA A 161 -15.13 6.29 -2.12
N ARG A 162 -15.97 6.54 -1.13
CA ARG A 162 -15.53 7.18 0.11
C ARG A 162 -14.65 6.21 0.90
N VAL A 163 -13.56 6.72 1.46
CA VAL A 163 -12.72 5.96 2.37
C VAL A 163 -13.51 5.52 3.61
N SER A 164 -13.42 4.24 3.96
CA SER A 164 -14.14 3.68 5.11
C SER A 164 -13.38 3.86 6.42
N LEU A 165 -12.05 3.82 6.34
CA LEU A 165 -11.14 3.96 7.48
C LEU A 165 -9.87 4.69 7.04
N ILE A 166 -9.38 5.63 7.87
CA ILE A 166 -8.09 6.28 7.67
C ILE A 166 -7.22 6.00 8.90
N ASP A 167 -6.12 5.28 8.70
CA ASP A 167 -5.07 5.20 9.71
C ASP A 167 -4.06 6.33 9.48
N LYS A 168 -4.14 7.37 10.29
CA LYS A 168 -3.31 8.58 10.16
C LYS A 168 -1.86 8.36 10.60
N ASN A 169 -1.62 7.33 11.40
CA ASN A 169 -0.30 7.07 11.97
C ASN A 169 -0.12 5.60 12.31
N ARG A 170 0.35 4.84 11.36
CA ARG A 170 0.57 3.39 11.48
C ARG A 170 1.58 3.01 12.58
N THR A 171 2.50 3.92 12.96
CA THR A 171 3.44 3.65 14.07
C THR A 171 2.75 3.48 15.41
N LEU A 172 1.53 4.04 15.59
CA LEU A 172 0.72 3.79 16.78
C LEU A 172 0.23 2.35 16.89
N ARG A 173 0.35 1.57 15.81
CA ARG A 173 0.04 0.14 15.76
C ARG A 173 1.27 -0.71 15.45
N GLY A 174 2.47 -0.17 15.73
CA GLY A 174 3.72 -0.92 15.62
C GLY A 174 4.36 -0.96 14.24
N ASP A 175 3.93 -0.10 13.30
CA ASP A 175 4.60 -0.05 12.00
C ASP A 175 5.92 0.72 12.03
N TYR A 176 6.73 0.47 11.00
CA TYR A 176 8.01 1.14 10.82
C TYR A 176 7.87 2.62 10.50
N PHE A 177 6.80 3.02 9.81
CA PHE A 177 6.63 4.38 9.29
C PHE A 177 5.28 4.98 9.66
N ARG A 178 5.30 6.29 9.94
CA ARG A 178 4.09 7.09 9.94
C ARG A 178 3.60 7.27 8.50
N LYS A 179 2.97 6.26 7.94
CA LYS A 179 2.44 6.25 6.58
C LYS A 179 0.91 6.36 6.67
N PRO A 180 0.32 7.56 6.52
CA PRO A 180 -1.14 7.67 6.50
C PRO A 180 -1.70 6.79 5.39
N THR A 181 -2.69 5.96 5.72
CA THR A 181 -3.23 4.95 4.83
C THR A 181 -4.75 4.95 4.89
N GLY A 182 -5.38 4.92 3.72
CA GLY A 182 -6.81 4.76 3.55
C GLY A 182 -7.18 3.32 3.26
N TYR A 183 -8.33 2.89 3.79
CA TYR A 183 -8.89 1.57 3.56
C TYR A 183 -10.33 1.69 3.10
N TRP A 184 -10.65 1.03 2.00
CA TRP A 184 -11.99 0.97 1.41
C TRP A 184 -12.56 -0.43 1.60
N TYR A 185 -13.66 -0.51 2.33
CA TYR A 185 -14.36 -1.75 2.64
C TYR A 185 -15.53 -1.93 1.66
N THR A 186 -15.55 -3.02 0.92
CA THR A 186 -16.62 -3.39 -0.01
C THR A 186 -17.36 -4.61 0.52
N ASN A 187 -18.68 -4.54 0.61
CA ASN A 187 -19.58 -5.57 1.17
C ASN A 187 -19.25 -5.98 2.63
N CYS A 188 -18.49 -5.15 3.34
CA CYS A 188 -18.16 -5.31 4.75
C CYS A 188 -17.90 -3.94 5.38
N LYS A 189 -17.66 -3.91 6.69
CA LYS A 189 -17.41 -2.66 7.44
C LYS A 189 -16.23 -2.86 8.38
N PRO A 190 -15.46 -1.79 8.67
CA PRO A 190 -14.43 -1.86 9.69
C PRO A 190 -15.05 -2.18 11.05
N THR A 191 -14.31 -2.91 11.86
CA THR A 191 -14.54 -3.06 13.29
C THR A 191 -13.66 -2.08 14.04
N PHE A 192 -13.89 -1.93 15.35
CA PHE A 192 -13.10 -1.05 16.20
C PHE A 192 -12.79 -1.83 17.47
N GLY A 193 -11.73 -2.63 17.43
CA GLY A 193 -11.13 -3.27 18.58
C GLY A 193 -10.03 -2.40 19.16
N GLU A 194 -9.56 -2.76 20.34
CA GLU A 194 -8.40 -2.13 20.99
C GLU A 194 -7.32 -3.18 21.16
N SER A 195 -6.29 -3.16 20.32
CA SER A 195 -5.10 -3.97 20.49
C SER A 195 -4.02 -3.18 21.23
N TYR A 196 -3.27 -3.84 22.09
CA TYR A 196 -2.13 -3.22 22.77
C TYR A 196 -1.06 -2.78 21.78
N GLN A 197 -0.64 -1.53 21.92
CA GLN A 197 0.42 -0.96 21.12
C GLN A 197 1.64 -0.72 21.99
N PRO A 198 2.73 -1.49 21.86
CA PRO A 198 3.97 -1.10 22.51
C PRO A 198 4.37 0.27 21.98
N THR A 199 4.66 1.19 22.88
CA THR A 199 5.18 2.50 22.49
C THR A 199 6.50 2.28 21.76
N PRO A 200 6.60 2.61 20.48
CA PRO A 200 7.80 2.37 19.75
C PRO A 200 8.96 3.18 20.35
N LYS A 201 10.11 2.58 20.55
CA LYS A 201 11.33 3.31 20.91
C LYS A 201 11.78 4.11 19.69
N GLU A 202 11.71 5.44 19.76
CA GLU A 202 12.10 6.31 18.66
C GLU A 202 13.62 6.15 18.39
N LYS A 203 13.97 5.49 17.30
CA LYS A 203 15.29 5.62 16.70
C LYS A 203 15.22 6.70 15.62
N VAL A 204 15.82 7.84 15.87
CA VAL A 204 15.90 8.92 14.90
C VAL A 204 16.98 8.57 13.87
N ARG A 205 16.56 8.26 12.65
CA ARG A 205 17.48 8.07 11.52
C ARG A 205 17.84 9.44 10.91
N THR A 206 19.13 9.67 10.70
CA THR A 206 19.62 10.80 9.93
C THR A 206 19.79 10.38 8.48
N ILE A 207 19.13 11.07 7.57
CA ILE A 207 19.28 10.88 6.13
C ILE A 207 20.00 12.07 5.51
N THR A 208 20.81 11.80 4.50
CA THR A 208 21.43 12.85 3.68
C THR A 208 20.50 13.16 2.52
N ALA A 209 19.96 14.37 2.47
CA ALA A 209 19.10 14.84 1.39
C ALA A 209 19.82 15.89 0.55
N GLY A 210 19.65 15.82 -0.78
CA GLY A 210 20.26 16.75 -1.74
C GLY A 210 21.45 16.14 -2.49
N SER A 211 21.97 16.88 -3.47
CA SER A 211 23.07 16.46 -4.32
C SER A 211 24.21 17.51 -4.33
N GLY A 212 25.44 17.05 -4.52
CA GLY A 212 26.62 17.94 -4.59
C GLY A 212 26.89 18.69 -3.29
N ALA A 213 27.28 19.96 -3.39
CA ALA A 213 27.63 20.83 -2.24
C ALA A 213 26.42 21.22 -1.37
N GLN A 214 25.21 20.95 -1.79
CA GLN A 214 23.97 21.24 -1.05
C GLN A 214 23.43 20.03 -0.27
N LYS A 215 24.27 19.04 0.01
CA LYS A 215 23.87 17.90 0.85
C LYS A 215 23.58 18.39 2.27
N THR A 216 22.36 18.20 2.72
CA THR A 216 21.96 18.50 4.11
C THR A 216 21.58 17.21 4.82
N GLN A 217 22.02 17.08 6.06
CA GLN A 217 21.54 16.00 6.92
C GLN A 217 20.20 16.39 7.52
N ARG A 218 19.21 15.55 7.35
CA ARG A 218 17.88 15.72 7.93
C ARG A 218 17.57 14.57 8.88
N LYS A 219 17.05 14.90 10.06
CA LYS A 219 16.51 13.89 10.96
C LYS A 219 15.11 13.52 10.49
N MET A 220 14.87 12.25 10.24
CA MET A 220 13.52 11.74 9.99
C MET A 220 12.79 11.65 11.32
N LYS A 221 11.74 12.47 11.48
CA LYS A 221 10.89 12.44 12.68
C LYS A 221 9.87 11.31 12.57
N GLY A 222 9.73 10.54 13.63
CA GLY A 222 8.63 9.57 13.79
C GLY A 222 8.80 8.28 13.00
N THR A 223 10.03 7.85 12.75
CA THR A 223 10.31 6.60 12.07
C THR A 223 11.17 5.72 12.96
N ILE A 224 10.63 4.57 13.34
CA ILE A 224 11.41 3.52 13.99
C ILE A 224 11.63 2.45 12.96
N TYR A 225 12.86 2.33 12.54
CA TYR A 225 13.19 1.34 11.56
C TYR A 225 14.62 0.84 11.77
N GLU A 226 14.75 -0.43 12.12
CA GLU A 226 15.99 -1.17 11.91
C GLU A 226 15.83 -1.91 10.58
N SER A 227 16.26 -1.27 9.50
CA SER A 227 16.29 -1.92 8.21
C SER A 227 17.37 -2.99 8.21
N ARG A 228 17.02 -4.22 7.86
CA ARG A 228 18.00 -5.24 7.45
C ARG A 228 18.77 -4.86 6.19
N PHE A 229 18.38 -3.76 5.54
CA PHE A 229 19.02 -3.18 4.35
C PHE A 229 19.96 -2.00 4.67
N ILE A 230 20.25 -1.72 5.96
CA ILE A 230 21.14 -0.61 6.37
C ILE A 230 22.57 -0.76 5.80
N ASP A 231 23.00 -1.96 5.46
CA ASP A 231 24.32 -2.23 4.88
C ASP A 231 24.47 -1.78 3.42
N HIS A 232 23.41 -1.34 2.79
CA HIS A 232 23.52 -0.77 1.45
C HIS A 232 24.17 0.61 1.52
N LYS A 233 25.25 0.78 0.76
CA LYS A 233 26.07 2.00 0.62
C LYS A 233 25.32 3.23 0.09
N SER A 234 24.01 3.15 -0.10
CA SER A 234 23.16 4.26 -0.49
C SER A 234 22.93 5.18 0.70
N GLN A 235 23.65 6.29 0.74
CA GLN A 235 23.50 7.33 1.73
C GLN A 235 22.25 8.21 1.55
N ALA A 236 21.44 7.95 0.54
CA ALA A 236 20.34 8.80 0.10
C ALA A 236 18.98 8.20 0.43
N GLY A 237 18.58 8.22 1.70
CA GLY A 237 17.20 7.90 2.08
C GLY A 237 16.86 6.41 2.02
N LEU A 238 15.56 6.11 2.18
CA LEU A 238 15.00 4.76 2.06
C LEU A 238 14.79 4.43 0.59
N CYS A 239 15.07 3.19 0.17
CA CYS A 239 14.67 2.71 -1.14
C CYS A 239 13.15 2.49 -1.21
N ASP A 240 12.62 2.30 -2.41
CA ASP A 240 11.18 2.13 -2.59
C ASP A 240 10.67 0.85 -1.93
N GLU A 241 11.47 -0.21 -1.91
CA GLU A 241 11.17 -1.45 -1.21
C GLU A 241 11.02 -1.22 0.30
N GLU A 242 11.98 -0.53 0.93
CA GLU A 242 11.91 -0.19 2.36
C GLU A 242 10.67 0.63 2.70
N ARG A 243 10.27 1.55 1.82
CA ARG A 243 9.06 2.39 2.02
C ARG A 243 7.76 1.60 1.88
N SER A 244 7.79 0.50 1.15
CA SER A 244 6.61 -0.36 0.94
C SER A 244 6.42 -1.38 2.06
N MET A 245 7.46 -1.67 2.84
CA MET A 245 7.39 -2.66 3.91
C MET A 245 6.37 -2.31 5.00
N ILE A 246 5.71 -3.34 5.48
CA ILE A 246 4.75 -3.31 6.59
C ILE A 246 5.29 -4.19 7.70
N SER A 247 5.22 -3.74 8.96
CA SER A 247 5.66 -4.57 10.07
C SER A 247 4.65 -5.67 10.39
N PRO A 248 5.08 -6.85 10.84
CA PRO A 248 4.18 -7.89 11.34
C PRO A 248 3.30 -7.41 12.50
N ASP A 249 3.84 -6.57 13.39
CA ASP A 249 3.10 -6.02 14.51
C ASP A 249 1.95 -5.13 14.03
N TYR A 250 2.20 -4.28 13.03
CA TYR A 250 1.14 -3.48 12.43
C TYR A 250 0.06 -4.36 11.79
N ALA A 251 0.47 -5.33 10.97
CA ALA A 251 -0.48 -6.23 10.31
C ALA A 251 -1.37 -6.93 11.33
N ARG A 252 -0.79 -7.52 12.39
CA ARG A 252 -1.55 -8.19 13.45
C ARG A 252 -2.51 -7.24 14.17
N ASN A 253 -2.03 -6.05 14.56
CA ASN A 253 -2.85 -5.09 15.28
C ASN A 253 -3.97 -4.54 14.39
N PHE A 254 -3.70 -4.27 13.11
CA PHE A 254 -4.71 -3.89 12.14
C PHE A 254 -5.80 -4.96 11.99
N ILE A 255 -5.41 -6.22 11.86
CA ILE A 255 -6.34 -7.35 11.77
C ILE A 255 -7.23 -7.42 13.02
N CYS A 256 -6.62 -7.33 14.20
CA CYS A 256 -7.36 -7.38 15.47
C CYS A 256 -8.33 -6.21 15.61
N ASP A 257 -7.89 -4.97 15.36
CA ASP A 257 -8.71 -3.77 15.59
C ASP A 257 -9.79 -3.59 14.51
N PHE A 258 -9.40 -3.65 13.23
CA PHE A 258 -10.24 -3.17 12.14
C PHE A 258 -10.90 -4.27 11.31
N ILE A 259 -10.51 -5.54 11.54
CA ILE A 259 -11.14 -6.68 10.86
C ILE A 259 -11.91 -7.54 11.85
N LEU A 260 -11.26 -8.01 12.93
CA LEU A 260 -11.87 -8.94 13.87
C LEU A 260 -12.64 -8.25 14.99
N GLY A 261 -12.27 -7.04 15.37
CA GLY A 261 -12.85 -6.32 16.52
C GLY A 261 -12.49 -6.99 17.85
N LYS A 262 -11.28 -7.53 17.95
CA LYS A 262 -10.81 -8.15 19.19
C LYS A 262 -10.37 -7.07 20.17
N GLU A 263 -10.84 -7.18 21.41
CA GLU A 263 -10.27 -6.47 22.54
C GLU A 263 -9.08 -7.27 23.07
N GLN A 264 -8.08 -6.56 23.61
CA GLN A 264 -6.97 -7.24 24.24
C GLN A 264 -7.41 -7.78 25.60
N GLU A 265 -7.23 -9.07 25.82
CA GLU A 265 -7.23 -9.62 27.17
C GLU A 265 -5.97 -9.10 27.89
N TYR A 266 -6.15 -8.15 28.80
CA TYR A 266 -5.07 -7.75 29.71
C TYR A 266 -4.74 -8.96 30.58
N SER A 267 -3.64 -9.65 30.26
CA SER A 267 -3.08 -10.59 31.21
C SER A 267 -2.50 -9.78 32.37
N VAL A 268 -3.17 -9.79 33.51
CA VAL A 268 -2.76 -9.15 34.79
C VAL A 268 -1.43 -9.74 35.34
N ARG A 269 -0.60 -10.36 34.50
CA ARG A 269 0.61 -11.09 34.95
C ARG A 269 1.88 -10.28 35.10
N SER A 270 1.84 -8.96 35.18
CA SER A 270 3.08 -8.18 35.37
C SER A 270 2.98 -6.99 36.31
N LEU A 271 2.12 -7.04 37.30
CA LEU A 271 2.07 -5.99 38.34
C LEU A 271 2.46 -6.49 39.73
N PHE A 272 3.13 -7.64 39.83
CA PHE A 272 3.72 -8.12 41.09
C PHE A 272 5.12 -8.65 40.90
#